data_6417974b7ce46e7daf1dd6e03ba79dc8
#
_entry.id   6417974b7ce46e7daf1dd6e03ba79dc8
#
_cell.length_a   1.000
_cell.length_b   1.000
_cell.length_c   1.000
_cell.angle_alpha   90.00
_cell.angle_beta   90.00
_cell.angle_gamma   90.00
#
_symmetry.space_group_name_H-M   'P 1'
#
loop_
_entity.id
_entity.type
_entity.pdbx_description
1 polymer ?
#
loop_
_entity_poly.entity_id
_entity_poly.type
_entity_poly.pdbx_seq_one_letter_code
_entity_poly.pdbx_strand_id
1 'polypeptide(L)'
;MAQMSRAEATQGVEQRLAATVHAYPGLRVEAVPAQFLRMPASHSGGRRVLRGGRLPEADDEVFAVIAELWRDAGCQVTDGPAADGRLLQVEDPDGYFISLARHDLDDPILTVASPAFPAPFLDPGLAAGLVAGAGVGCFGPCVAKVGPSAIIPGLASYWGWVPIFALVLAGSLWFPETRRFGIGLAVTGTLIGITVSAIFS
;
A
#
# COMPACT_ATOMS: atom_id res chain seq x y z
N MET A 1 22.48 5.66 8.10
CA MET A 1 21.15 5.50 8.70
C MET A 1 20.56 4.19 8.20
N ALA A 2 20.23 3.25 9.08
CA ALA A 2 19.56 2.01 8.71
C ALA A 2 18.14 2.35 8.17
N GLN A 3 17.79 1.80 7.03
CA GLN A 3 16.45 1.99 6.47
C GLN A 3 15.47 1.11 7.25
N MET A 4 14.42 1.73 7.80
CA MET A 4 13.35 1.02 8.52
C MET A 4 12.65 0.05 7.57
N SER A 5 12.50 -1.19 7.98
CA SER A 5 11.74 -2.21 7.27
C SER A 5 10.23 -2.04 7.53
N ARG A 6 9.39 -2.61 6.65
CA ARG A 6 7.94 -2.64 6.86
C ARG A 6 7.55 -3.37 8.16
N ALA A 7 8.29 -4.43 8.52
CA ALA A 7 8.02 -5.19 9.74
C ALA A 7 8.28 -4.36 10.99
N GLU A 8 9.41 -3.65 11.05
CA GLU A 8 9.75 -2.73 12.13
C GLU A 8 8.73 -1.59 12.22
N ALA A 9 8.34 -1.00 11.08
CA ALA A 9 7.31 0.03 11.03
C ALA A 9 5.96 -0.47 11.57
N THR A 10 5.57 -1.71 11.25
CA THR A 10 4.33 -2.31 11.75
C THR A 10 4.40 -2.53 13.26
N GLN A 11 5.48 -3.13 13.74
CA GLN A 11 5.68 -3.38 15.17
C GLN A 11 5.68 -2.09 15.97
N GLY A 12 6.38 -1.05 15.50
CA GLY A 12 6.43 0.24 16.16
C GLY A 12 5.07 0.94 16.24
N VAL A 13 4.24 0.81 15.19
CA VAL A 13 2.86 1.34 15.18
C VAL A 13 1.99 0.58 16.18
N GLU A 14 2.07 -0.75 16.22
CA GLU A 14 1.29 -1.57 17.14
C GLU A 14 1.66 -1.31 18.60
N GLN A 15 2.95 -1.12 18.91
CA GLN A 15 3.41 -0.75 20.25
C GLN A 15 2.83 0.60 20.71
N ARG A 16 2.85 1.61 19.85
CA ARG A 16 2.33 2.95 20.17
C ARG A 16 0.82 2.96 20.28
N LEU A 17 0.13 2.21 19.43
CA LEU A 17 -1.31 2.03 19.51
C LEU A 17 -1.69 1.36 20.84
N ALA A 18 -0.99 0.28 21.20
CA ALA A 18 -1.21 -0.42 22.46
C ALA A 18 -0.94 0.49 23.68
N ALA A 19 0.17 1.25 23.67
CA ALA A 19 0.49 2.21 24.74
C ALA A 19 -0.60 3.27 24.90
N THR A 20 -1.10 3.82 23.79
CA THR A 20 -2.16 4.82 23.80
C THR A 20 -3.48 4.25 24.37
N VAL A 21 -3.84 3.04 23.96
CA VAL A 21 -5.08 2.38 24.43
C VAL A 21 -4.99 2.00 25.91
N HIS A 22 -3.81 1.56 26.38
CA HIS A 22 -3.61 1.18 27.79
C HIS A 22 -3.56 2.40 28.74
N ALA A 23 -3.30 3.58 28.22
CA ALA A 23 -3.26 4.79 29.06
C ALA A 23 -4.61 5.17 29.66
N TYR A 24 -5.71 4.77 29.04
CA TYR A 24 -7.04 5.06 29.52
C TYR A 24 -7.83 3.75 29.75
N PRO A 25 -8.09 3.36 31.01
CA PRO A 25 -8.80 2.13 31.34
C PRO A 25 -10.19 2.10 30.73
N GLY A 26 -10.49 1.03 29.98
CA GLY A 26 -11.80 0.84 29.33
C GLY A 26 -11.86 1.38 27.90
N LEU A 27 -10.83 2.06 27.40
CA LEU A 27 -10.79 2.51 26.03
C LEU A 27 -10.83 1.31 25.06
N ARG A 28 -11.76 1.38 24.12
CA ARG A 28 -11.90 0.36 23.06
C ARG A 28 -11.62 1.00 21.73
N VAL A 29 -10.93 0.26 20.86
CA VAL A 29 -10.66 0.69 19.49
C VAL A 29 -11.47 -0.18 18.54
N GLU A 30 -12.43 0.42 17.87
CA GLU A 30 -13.19 -0.23 16.80
C GLU A 30 -12.49 0.02 15.45
N ALA A 31 -12.19 -1.07 14.75
CA ALA A 31 -11.51 -0.97 13.47
C ALA A 31 -12.35 -0.19 12.45
N VAL A 32 -11.73 0.77 11.80
CA VAL A 32 -12.34 1.52 10.70
C VAL A 32 -11.58 1.28 9.39
N PRO A 33 -12.22 1.39 8.22
CA PRO A 33 -11.53 1.34 6.95
C PRO A 33 -10.39 2.37 6.88
N ALA A 34 -9.26 1.99 6.28
CA ALA A 34 -8.05 2.82 6.24
C ALA A 34 -8.27 4.23 5.63
N GLN A 35 -9.28 4.40 4.81
CA GLN A 35 -9.66 5.69 4.23
C GLN A 35 -10.15 6.73 5.25
N PHE A 36 -10.57 6.29 6.44
CA PHE A 36 -10.99 7.17 7.54
C PHE A 36 -9.83 7.55 8.47
N LEU A 37 -8.69 6.84 8.37
CA LEU A 37 -7.49 7.17 9.11
C LEU A 37 -6.83 8.38 8.44
N ARG A 38 -6.93 9.54 9.06
CA ARG A 38 -6.44 10.81 8.49
C ARG A 38 -5.02 11.10 8.96
N MET A 39 -4.23 11.60 8.03
CA MET A 39 -2.92 12.19 8.31
C MET A 39 -2.89 13.64 7.83
N PRO A 40 -2.15 14.52 8.53
CA PRO A 40 -1.89 15.86 8.02
C PRO A 40 -1.19 15.80 6.66
N ALA A 41 -1.44 16.79 5.82
CA ALA A 41 -0.83 16.90 4.49
C ALA A 41 0.71 16.94 4.56
N SER A 42 1.27 17.51 5.63
CA SER A 42 2.71 17.54 5.90
C SER A 42 3.35 16.14 6.04
N HIS A 43 2.56 15.13 6.38
CA HIS A 43 3.00 13.75 6.58
C HIS A 43 2.54 12.80 5.45
N SER A 44 1.91 13.31 4.41
CA SER A 44 1.32 12.50 3.33
C SER A 44 2.33 11.87 2.36
N GLY A 45 3.61 12.24 2.44
CA GLY A 45 4.67 11.71 1.57
C GLY A 45 5.19 10.33 1.99
N GLY A 46 5.49 9.48 1.01
CA GLY A 46 6.10 8.17 1.20
C GLY A 46 5.11 7.06 1.63
N ARG A 47 5.63 5.82 1.70
CA ARG A 47 4.86 4.67 2.22
C ARG A 47 4.93 4.65 3.74
N ARG A 48 3.80 4.44 4.39
CA ARG A 48 3.70 4.36 5.85
C ARG A 48 2.75 3.23 6.23
N VAL A 49 2.95 2.69 7.41
CA VAL A 49 1.96 1.82 8.05
C VAL A 49 1.02 2.72 8.85
N LEU A 50 -0.28 2.56 8.65
CA LEU A 50 -1.33 3.23 9.37
C LEU A 50 -2.13 2.20 10.15
N ARG A 51 -2.40 2.46 11.43
CA ARG A 51 -3.30 1.69 12.29
C ARG A 51 -4.09 2.65 13.15
N GLY A 52 -5.24 2.20 13.58
CA GLY A 52 -6.11 2.99 14.46
C GLY A 52 -7.55 2.59 14.29
N GLY A 53 -8.44 3.41 14.81
CA GLY A 53 -9.86 3.15 14.75
C GLY A 53 -10.65 4.21 15.51
N ARG A 54 -11.94 4.00 15.57
CA ARG A 54 -12.87 4.83 16.33
C ARG A 54 -12.79 4.45 17.81
N LEU A 55 -12.92 5.44 18.68
CA LEU A 55 -12.95 5.30 20.12
C LEU A 55 -14.38 5.59 20.62
N PRO A 56 -15.27 4.59 20.64
CA PRO A 56 -16.63 4.81 21.12
C PRO A 56 -16.61 5.22 22.59
N GLU A 57 -17.51 6.10 22.95
CA GLU A 57 -17.68 6.59 24.34
C GLU A 57 -16.47 7.37 24.90
N ALA A 58 -15.48 7.73 24.07
CA ALA A 58 -14.36 8.53 24.52
C ALA A 58 -14.79 10.00 24.71
N ASP A 59 -14.57 10.51 25.92
CA ASP A 59 -14.87 11.89 26.31
C ASP A 59 -13.66 12.81 26.09
N ASP A 60 -13.77 14.07 26.54
CA ASP A 60 -12.67 15.03 26.44
C ASP A 60 -11.50 14.73 27.36
N GLU A 61 -11.69 13.93 28.42
CA GLU A 61 -10.64 13.52 29.33
C GLU A 61 -9.62 12.62 28.64
N VAL A 62 -10.06 11.77 27.69
CA VAL A 62 -9.18 10.91 26.88
C VAL A 62 -8.11 11.72 26.16
N PHE A 63 -8.46 12.88 25.60
CA PHE A 63 -7.48 13.77 24.95
C PHE A 63 -6.41 14.27 25.93
N ALA A 64 -6.79 14.64 27.14
CA ALA A 64 -5.87 15.12 28.14
C ALA A 64 -4.92 14.00 28.60
N VAL A 65 -5.45 12.82 28.88
CA VAL A 65 -4.65 11.66 29.33
C VAL A 65 -3.66 11.22 28.25
N ILE A 66 -4.10 11.12 26.99
CA ILE A 66 -3.22 10.76 25.88
C ILE A 66 -2.15 11.84 25.66
N ALA A 67 -2.52 13.11 25.76
CA ALA A 67 -1.56 14.21 25.62
C ALA A 67 -0.48 14.18 26.70
N GLU A 68 -0.85 13.89 27.95
CA GLU A 68 0.08 13.79 29.08
C GLU A 68 1.02 12.58 28.90
N LEU A 69 0.47 11.40 28.61
CA LEU A 69 1.24 10.19 28.32
C LEU A 69 2.40 10.46 27.34
N TRP A 70 2.09 11.11 26.22
CA TRP A 70 3.09 11.31 25.17
C TRP A 70 4.02 12.48 25.45
N ARG A 71 3.61 13.50 26.23
CA ARG A 71 4.53 14.52 26.73
C ARG A 71 5.55 13.93 27.68
N ASP A 72 5.10 13.06 28.59
CA ASP A 72 5.98 12.36 29.54
C ASP A 72 6.96 11.42 28.82
N ALA A 73 6.55 10.87 27.69
CA ALA A 73 7.42 10.10 26.80
C ALA A 73 8.41 10.97 25.97
N GLY A 74 8.40 12.29 26.13
CA GLY A 74 9.29 13.21 25.41
C GLY A 74 8.87 13.55 23.97
N CYS A 75 7.62 13.27 23.61
CA CYS A 75 7.08 13.60 22.29
C CYS A 75 6.63 15.06 22.20
N GLN A 76 6.63 15.61 20.99
CA GLN A 76 6.02 16.91 20.73
C GLN A 76 4.49 16.74 20.60
N VAL A 77 3.75 17.40 21.51
CA VAL A 77 2.29 17.28 21.54
C VAL A 77 1.64 18.62 21.25
N THR A 78 0.79 18.65 20.24
CA THR A 78 -0.05 19.79 19.85
C THR A 78 -1.51 19.41 20.08
N ASP A 79 -2.21 20.15 20.94
CA ASP A 79 -3.64 19.98 21.23
C ASP A 79 -4.34 21.32 20.98
N GLY A 80 -5.41 21.29 20.21
CA GLY A 80 -6.14 22.52 19.88
C GLY A 80 -7.41 22.27 19.07
N PRO A 81 -8.15 23.36 18.84
CA PRO A 81 -9.33 23.32 17.99
C PRO A 81 -8.92 23.05 16.55
N ALA A 82 -9.63 22.15 15.87
CA ALA A 82 -9.59 21.99 14.42
C ALA A 82 -10.78 22.71 13.80
N ALA A 83 -10.77 22.87 12.47
CA ALA A 83 -11.86 23.51 11.73
C ALA A 83 -13.23 22.88 12.01
N ASP A 84 -13.22 21.54 12.27
CA ASP A 84 -14.43 20.73 12.47
C ASP A 84 -14.37 19.97 13.81
N GLY A 85 -13.83 20.59 14.89
CA GLY A 85 -13.82 19.95 16.21
C GLY A 85 -12.50 20.09 16.98
N ARG A 86 -12.01 18.99 17.57
CA ARG A 86 -10.77 18.93 18.36
C ARG A 86 -9.75 17.99 17.72
N LEU A 87 -8.48 18.40 17.70
CA LEU A 87 -7.38 17.62 17.15
C LEU A 87 -6.18 17.62 18.10
N LEU A 88 -5.79 16.43 18.54
CA LEU A 88 -4.54 16.17 19.23
C LEU A 88 -3.57 15.54 18.21
N GLN A 89 -2.36 16.10 18.10
CA GLN A 89 -1.27 15.57 17.28
C GLN A 89 -0.03 15.36 18.12
N VAL A 90 0.61 14.23 17.94
CA VAL A 90 1.83 13.82 18.62
C VAL A 90 2.87 13.44 17.60
N GLU A 91 4.04 14.07 17.67
CA GLU A 91 5.22 13.72 16.90
C GLU A 91 6.27 13.12 17.83
N ASP A 92 6.54 11.83 17.59
CA ASP A 92 7.53 11.06 18.33
C ASP A 92 8.93 11.34 17.78
N PRO A 93 9.99 11.42 18.61
CA PRO A 93 11.37 11.59 18.15
C PRO A 93 11.84 10.57 17.11
N ASP A 94 11.29 9.36 17.13
CA ASP A 94 11.54 8.32 16.13
C ASP A 94 10.78 8.54 14.80
N GLY A 95 10.02 9.63 14.69
CA GLY A 95 9.27 10.02 13.49
C GLY A 95 7.93 9.30 13.32
N TYR A 96 7.42 8.62 14.35
CA TYR A 96 6.04 8.16 14.37
C TYR A 96 5.10 9.34 14.62
N PHE A 97 3.91 9.23 14.10
CA PHE A 97 2.88 10.23 14.24
C PHE A 97 1.61 9.61 14.83
N ILE A 98 1.03 10.25 15.82
CA ILE A 98 -0.21 9.84 16.45
C ILE A 98 -1.17 11.01 16.37
N SER A 99 -2.40 10.77 15.94
CA SER A 99 -3.45 11.78 15.96
C SER A 99 -4.73 11.24 16.55
N LEU A 100 -5.38 12.06 17.35
CA LEU A 100 -6.73 11.84 17.86
C LEU A 100 -7.59 13.01 17.41
N ALA A 101 -8.54 12.73 16.52
CA ALA A 101 -9.41 13.73 15.92
C ALA A 101 -10.87 13.43 16.28
N ARG A 102 -11.59 14.43 16.78
CA ARG A 102 -13.03 14.40 16.97
C ARG A 102 -13.65 15.43 16.04
N HIS A 103 -14.63 15.03 15.24
CA HIS A 103 -15.46 15.90 14.43
C HIS A 103 -16.81 16.10 15.11
N ASP A 104 -17.10 17.33 15.55
CA ASP A 104 -18.33 17.71 16.24
C ASP A 104 -18.80 16.70 17.31
N LEU A 105 -19.88 15.96 17.03
CA LEU A 105 -20.51 14.99 17.94
C LEU A 105 -20.11 13.55 17.65
N ASP A 106 -19.20 13.32 16.69
CA ASP A 106 -18.76 11.98 16.36
C ASP A 106 -17.72 11.44 17.37
N ASP A 107 -17.64 10.12 17.46
CA ASP A 107 -16.60 9.46 18.25
C ASP A 107 -15.21 9.80 17.72
N PRO A 108 -14.22 10.03 18.61
CA PRO A 108 -12.87 10.32 18.18
C PRO A 108 -12.25 9.19 17.35
N ILE A 109 -11.46 9.56 16.35
CA ILE A 109 -10.68 8.62 15.55
C ILE A 109 -9.21 8.73 15.94
N LEU A 110 -8.67 7.63 16.46
CA LEU A 110 -7.24 7.48 16.73
C LEU A 110 -6.54 6.96 15.48
N THR A 111 -5.48 7.64 15.07
CA THR A 111 -4.60 7.20 13.97
C THR A 111 -3.16 7.17 14.44
N VAL A 112 -2.47 6.07 14.23
CA VAL A 112 -1.03 5.92 14.47
C VAL A 112 -0.35 5.60 13.14
N ALA A 113 0.66 6.38 12.80
CA ALA A 113 1.40 6.25 11.56
C ALA A 113 2.90 6.03 11.80
N SER A 114 3.51 5.16 11.00
CA SER A 114 4.96 4.99 11.02
C SER A 114 5.69 6.16 10.34
N PRO A 115 7.01 6.33 10.56
CA PRO A 115 7.85 7.08 9.66
C PRO A 115 7.69 6.61 8.21
N ALA A 116 7.97 7.48 7.25
CA ALA A 116 7.99 7.09 5.85
C ALA A 116 9.14 6.11 5.60
N PHE A 117 8.85 5.00 4.97
CA PHE A 117 9.87 4.06 4.52
C PHE A 117 9.91 4.01 2.98
N PRO A 118 11.09 3.75 2.40
CA PRO A 118 11.21 3.73 0.95
C PRO A 118 10.32 2.65 0.35
N ALA A 119 9.67 2.98 -0.75
CA ALA A 119 9.04 1.95 -1.56
C ALA A 119 10.13 0.98 -2.05
N PRO A 120 9.89 -0.34 -2.07
CA PRO A 120 10.81 -1.24 -2.75
C PRO A 120 11.01 -0.72 -4.17
N PHE A 121 12.27 -0.72 -4.63
CA PHE A 121 12.65 -0.19 -5.95
C PHE A 121 11.82 -0.82 -7.09
N LEU A 122 11.43 -2.08 -6.90
CA LEU A 122 10.46 -2.78 -7.74
C LEU A 122 9.33 -3.32 -6.85
N ASP A 123 8.11 -2.94 -7.17
CA ASP A 123 6.92 -3.57 -6.57
C ASP A 123 6.92 -5.07 -6.92
N PRO A 124 6.69 -5.99 -5.95
CA PRO A 124 6.72 -7.43 -6.21
C PRO A 124 5.80 -7.87 -7.37
N GLY A 125 4.64 -7.23 -7.50
CA GLY A 125 3.73 -7.50 -8.60
C GLY A 125 4.30 -7.05 -9.94
N LEU A 126 4.94 -5.87 -9.99
CA LEU A 126 5.62 -5.37 -11.17
C LEU A 126 6.81 -6.25 -11.54
N ALA A 127 7.65 -6.64 -10.55
CA ALA A 127 8.80 -7.53 -10.77
C ALA A 127 8.36 -8.88 -11.32
N ALA A 128 7.33 -9.50 -10.75
CA ALA A 128 6.77 -10.76 -11.24
C ALA A 128 6.23 -10.62 -12.67
N GLY A 129 5.56 -9.50 -12.97
CA GLY A 129 5.08 -9.19 -14.31
C GLY A 129 6.20 -9.02 -15.34
N LEU A 130 7.31 -8.37 -14.96
CA LEU A 130 8.49 -8.21 -15.82
C LEU A 130 9.12 -9.58 -16.14
N VAL A 131 9.29 -10.45 -15.15
CA VAL A 131 9.84 -11.80 -15.35
C VAL A 131 8.90 -12.67 -16.20
N ALA A 132 7.61 -12.67 -15.89
CA ALA A 132 6.61 -13.42 -16.67
C ALA A 132 6.53 -12.90 -18.11
N GLY A 133 6.57 -11.58 -18.32
CA GLY A 133 6.58 -10.96 -19.64
C GLY A 133 7.81 -11.33 -20.45
N ALA A 134 8.99 -11.39 -19.83
CA ALA A 134 10.19 -11.87 -20.50
C ALA A 134 10.05 -13.33 -20.96
N GLY A 135 9.52 -14.20 -20.08
CA GLY A 135 9.25 -15.60 -20.41
C GLY A 135 8.27 -15.74 -21.59
N VAL A 136 7.12 -15.06 -21.51
CA VAL A 136 6.11 -15.10 -22.58
C VAL A 136 6.67 -14.52 -23.90
N GLY A 137 7.42 -13.41 -23.84
CA GLY A 137 8.04 -12.80 -25.00
C GLY A 137 9.08 -13.70 -25.68
N CYS A 138 9.88 -14.45 -24.89
CA CYS A 138 10.87 -15.38 -25.45
C CYS A 138 10.25 -16.65 -26.02
N PHE A 139 9.33 -17.27 -25.29
CA PHE A 139 8.80 -18.59 -25.65
C PHE A 139 7.50 -18.53 -26.46
N GLY A 140 6.70 -17.47 -26.30
CA GLY A 140 5.41 -17.31 -26.99
C GLY A 140 5.47 -17.47 -28.49
N PRO A 141 6.38 -16.77 -29.20
CA PRO A 141 6.55 -16.92 -30.64
C PRO A 141 6.93 -18.33 -31.09
N CYS A 142 7.81 -19.00 -30.33
CA CYS A 142 8.24 -20.37 -30.62
C CYS A 142 7.10 -21.38 -30.43
N VAL A 143 6.35 -21.26 -29.34
CA VAL A 143 5.18 -22.12 -29.05
C VAL A 143 4.08 -21.87 -30.08
N ALA A 144 3.84 -20.62 -30.47
CA ALA A 144 2.83 -20.29 -31.47
C ALA A 144 3.14 -20.90 -32.88
N LYS A 145 4.42 -21.05 -33.21
CA LYS A 145 4.81 -21.68 -34.48
C LYS A 145 4.61 -23.19 -34.45
N VAL A 146 4.85 -23.86 -33.34
CA VAL A 146 4.81 -25.32 -33.21
C VAL A 146 3.43 -25.84 -32.82
N GLY A 147 2.78 -25.17 -31.83
CA GLY A 147 1.54 -25.64 -31.21
C GLY A 147 0.30 -25.54 -32.13
N PRO A 148 -0.05 -24.38 -32.67
CA PRO A 148 -1.29 -24.21 -33.47
C PRO A 148 -1.27 -24.88 -34.82
N SER A 149 -0.11 -25.19 -35.42
CA SER A 149 -0.01 -25.88 -36.70
C SER A 149 -0.63 -27.29 -36.65
N ALA A 150 -0.75 -27.89 -35.45
CA ALA A 150 -1.41 -29.19 -35.27
C ALA A 150 -2.95 -29.07 -35.26
N ILE A 151 -3.51 -27.88 -35.01
CA ILE A 151 -4.95 -27.68 -34.76
C ILE A 151 -5.61 -26.89 -35.89
N ILE A 152 -4.95 -25.83 -36.41
CA ILE A 152 -5.50 -24.96 -37.46
C ILE A 152 -4.43 -24.67 -38.53
N PRO A 153 -4.53 -25.29 -39.69
CA PRO A 153 -3.63 -25.00 -40.83
C PRO A 153 -3.77 -23.51 -41.24
N GLY A 154 -2.66 -22.79 -41.23
CA GLY A 154 -2.62 -21.37 -41.61
C GLY A 154 -2.41 -20.39 -40.42
N LEU A 155 -2.55 -20.81 -39.15
CA LEU A 155 -2.24 -20.01 -37.97
C LEU A 155 -0.80 -20.19 -37.48
N ALA A 156 -0.01 -21.01 -38.12
CA ALA A 156 1.39 -21.28 -37.81
C ALA A 156 2.26 -20.08 -38.14
N SER A 157 2.20 -19.04 -37.31
CA SER A 157 3.05 -17.86 -37.49
C SER A 157 3.65 -17.48 -36.12
N TYR A 158 4.83 -16.89 -36.13
CA TYR A 158 5.44 -16.36 -34.88
C TYR A 158 4.58 -15.29 -34.20
N TRP A 159 3.54 -14.79 -34.88
CA TRP A 159 2.61 -13.79 -34.34
C TRP A 159 1.34 -14.40 -33.71
N GLY A 160 1.14 -15.72 -33.80
CA GLY A 160 -0.05 -16.39 -33.28
C GLY A 160 -0.23 -16.34 -31.78
N TRP A 161 0.81 -15.96 -31.04
CA TRP A 161 0.77 -15.76 -29.59
C TRP A 161 0.09 -14.44 -29.18
N VAL A 162 0.06 -13.44 -30.07
CA VAL A 162 -0.41 -12.06 -29.79
C VAL A 162 -1.85 -12.00 -29.29
N PRO A 163 -2.84 -12.69 -29.89
CA PRO A 163 -4.21 -12.65 -29.39
C PRO A 163 -4.35 -13.20 -27.97
N ILE A 164 -3.66 -14.29 -27.68
CA ILE A 164 -3.69 -14.92 -26.34
C ILE A 164 -3.04 -13.99 -25.33
N PHE A 165 -1.89 -13.43 -25.65
CA PHE A 165 -1.20 -12.45 -24.81
C PHE A 165 -2.06 -11.22 -24.54
N ALA A 166 -2.75 -10.69 -25.57
CA ALA A 166 -3.65 -9.54 -25.42
C ALA A 166 -4.82 -9.83 -24.48
N LEU A 167 -5.39 -11.04 -24.53
CA LEU A 167 -6.47 -11.46 -23.62
C LEU A 167 -5.97 -11.56 -22.17
N VAL A 168 -4.82 -12.18 -21.93
CA VAL A 168 -4.20 -12.28 -20.60
C VAL A 168 -3.87 -10.89 -20.04
N LEU A 169 -3.33 -10.02 -20.90
CA LEU A 169 -3.01 -8.65 -20.55
C LEU A 169 -4.26 -7.85 -20.19
N ALA A 170 -5.31 -7.91 -21.00
CA ALA A 170 -6.57 -7.24 -20.74
C ALA A 170 -7.17 -7.72 -19.42
N GLY A 171 -7.18 -9.02 -19.15
CA GLY A 171 -7.64 -9.58 -17.87
C GLY A 171 -6.83 -9.10 -16.67
N SER A 172 -5.50 -9.08 -16.79
CA SER A 172 -4.62 -8.63 -15.70
C SER A 172 -4.71 -7.12 -15.43
N LEU A 173 -5.06 -6.30 -16.40
CA LEU A 173 -5.27 -4.86 -16.23
C LEU A 173 -6.68 -4.52 -15.72
N TRP A 174 -7.64 -5.41 -15.96
CA TRP A 174 -9.02 -5.23 -15.51
C TRP A 174 -9.16 -5.27 -13.99
N PHE A 175 -8.45 -6.18 -13.34
CA PHE A 175 -8.49 -6.32 -11.89
C PHE A 175 -7.45 -5.39 -11.22
N PRO A 176 -7.87 -4.52 -10.27
CA PRO A 176 -6.97 -3.56 -9.62
C PRO A 176 -5.81 -4.22 -8.87
N GLU A 177 -6.02 -5.43 -8.35
CA GLU A 177 -5.00 -6.19 -7.60
C GLU A 177 -3.86 -6.71 -8.48
N THR A 178 -4.16 -7.05 -9.75
CA THR A 178 -3.19 -7.58 -10.71
C THR A 178 -2.66 -6.54 -11.70
N ARG A 179 -3.14 -5.29 -11.60
CA ARG A 179 -2.80 -4.23 -12.56
C ARG A 179 -1.30 -3.96 -12.67
N ARG A 180 -0.58 -4.00 -11.54
CA ARG A 180 0.89 -3.80 -11.53
C ARG A 180 1.63 -4.94 -12.20
N PHE A 181 1.18 -6.17 -11.99
CA PHE A 181 1.65 -7.34 -12.72
C PHE A 181 1.40 -7.19 -14.23
N GLY A 182 0.20 -6.79 -14.63
CA GLY A 182 -0.17 -6.55 -16.01
C GLY A 182 0.71 -5.50 -16.71
N ILE A 183 1.09 -4.42 -16.01
CA ILE A 183 2.00 -3.40 -16.55
C ILE A 183 3.39 -4.00 -16.81
N GLY A 184 3.95 -4.76 -15.87
CA GLY A 184 5.23 -5.44 -16.05
C GLY A 184 5.20 -6.43 -17.21
N LEU A 185 4.14 -7.24 -17.29
CA LEU A 185 3.89 -8.20 -18.36
C LEU A 185 3.82 -7.51 -19.75
N ALA A 186 3.10 -6.36 -19.83
CA ALA A 186 2.97 -5.58 -21.06
C ALA A 186 4.32 -5.09 -21.54
N VAL A 187 5.11 -4.48 -20.68
CA VAL A 187 6.39 -3.87 -21.06
C VAL A 187 7.35 -4.91 -21.62
N THR A 188 7.66 -5.96 -20.84
CA THR A 188 8.67 -6.94 -21.26
C THR A 188 8.14 -7.92 -22.29
N GLY A 189 6.90 -8.40 -22.15
CA GLY A 189 6.31 -9.34 -23.10
C GLY A 189 6.18 -8.74 -24.49
N THR A 190 5.76 -7.49 -24.59
CA THR A 190 5.66 -6.80 -25.89
C THR A 190 7.03 -6.55 -26.51
N LEU A 191 7.97 -5.96 -25.77
CA LEU A 191 9.29 -5.65 -26.29
C LEU A 191 10.03 -6.90 -26.77
N ILE A 192 10.11 -7.93 -25.93
CA ILE A 192 10.84 -9.15 -26.25
C ILE A 192 10.08 -9.95 -27.32
N GLY A 193 8.76 -10.10 -27.18
CA GLY A 193 7.96 -10.87 -28.12
C GLY A 193 7.97 -10.30 -29.53
N ILE A 194 7.88 -8.98 -29.70
CA ILE A 194 8.01 -8.33 -31.00
C ILE A 194 9.41 -8.55 -31.57
N THR A 195 10.45 -8.36 -30.75
CA THR A 195 11.84 -8.53 -31.20
C THR A 195 12.10 -9.96 -31.67
N VAL A 196 11.69 -10.96 -30.88
CA VAL A 196 11.85 -12.37 -31.26
C VAL A 196 11.02 -12.70 -32.50
N SER A 197 9.76 -12.26 -32.58
CA SER A 197 8.91 -12.50 -33.74
C SER A 197 9.49 -11.88 -35.02
N ALA A 198 10.08 -10.68 -34.94
CA ALA A 198 10.68 -10.00 -36.07
C ALA A 198 12.02 -10.63 -36.54
N ILE A 199 12.79 -11.22 -35.64
CA ILE A 199 14.06 -11.89 -35.98
C ILE A 199 13.80 -13.24 -36.68
N PHE A 200 12.74 -13.94 -36.32
CA PHE A 200 12.47 -15.31 -36.78
C PHE A 200 11.35 -15.40 -37.84
N SER A 201 10.70 -14.28 -38.19
CA SER A 201 9.71 -14.23 -39.26
C SER A 201 10.35 -14.00 -40.65
#